data_77c073b4a520da0a02d8b75325cfc3d9
#
_entry.id   77c073b4a520da0a02d8b75325cfc3d9
#
_cell.length_a   1.000
_cell.length_b   1.000
_cell.length_c   1.000
_cell.angle_alpha   90.00
_cell.angle_beta   90.00
_cell.angle_gamma   90.00
#
_symmetry.space_group_name_H-M   'P 1'
#
loop_
_entity.id
_entity.type
_entity.pdbx_description
1 polymer ?
#
loop_
_entity_poly.entity_id
_entity_poly.type
_entity_poly.pdbx_seq_one_letter_code
_entity_poly.pdbx_strand_id
1 'polypeptide(L)'
;MFYHENVLSESRANDLCKFLHESSWTWGYRSHKSLMTRSIPKWSIFFGGPSRERQSCYNCENELDGLILDVWKDIKSYLDPEDVLIRCYANAQTCGQDQKLHTDDSLD
;
A
#
# COMPACT_ATOMS: atom_id res chain seq x y z
N MET A 1 -13.65 12.08 9.23
CA MET A 1 -12.43 11.26 9.25
C MET A 1 -12.41 10.43 10.51
N PHE A 2 -12.18 9.16 10.38
CA PHE A 2 -12.07 8.24 11.50
C PHE A 2 -10.60 8.00 11.82
N TYR A 3 -10.30 7.92 13.10
CA TYR A 3 -8.95 7.68 13.57
C TYR A 3 -8.97 6.48 14.52
N HIS A 4 -8.10 5.54 14.28
CA HIS A 4 -7.96 4.34 15.11
C HIS A 4 -6.51 4.18 15.53
N GLU A 5 -6.30 3.90 16.80
CA GLU A 5 -4.98 3.58 17.33
C GLU A 5 -4.87 2.07 17.57
N ASN A 6 -3.66 1.57 17.50
CA ASN A 6 -3.36 0.17 17.84
C ASN A 6 -4.17 -0.83 17.00
N VAL A 7 -4.36 -0.51 15.72
CA VAL A 7 -5.07 -1.38 14.79
C VAL A 7 -4.37 -2.73 14.66
N LEU A 8 -3.04 -2.72 14.64
CA LEU A 8 -2.23 -3.95 14.67
C LEU A 8 -1.73 -4.17 16.09
N SER A 9 -1.75 -5.42 16.53
CA SER A 9 -1.07 -5.78 17.79
C SER A 9 0.43 -5.54 17.65
N GLU A 10 1.12 -5.41 18.77
CA GLU A 10 2.57 -5.26 18.76
C GLU A 10 3.24 -6.43 18.06
N SER A 11 2.78 -7.65 18.32
CA SER A 11 3.31 -8.84 17.66
C SER A 11 3.11 -8.79 16.16
N ARG A 12 1.92 -8.41 15.70
CA ARG A 12 1.63 -8.30 14.27
C ARG A 12 2.47 -7.22 13.62
N ALA A 13 2.63 -6.07 14.28
CA ALA A 13 3.44 -4.97 13.76
C ALA A 13 4.90 -5.38 13.64
N ASN A 14 5.42 -6.10 14.63
CA ASN A 14 6.80 -6.59 14.59
C ASN A 14 7.01 -7.60 13.48
N ASP A 15 6.05 -8.51 13.27
CA ASP A 15 6.11 -9.48 12.19
C ASP A 15 6.10 -8.78 10.83
N LEU A 16 5.27 -7.76 10.67
CA LEU A 16 5.21 -6.99 9.44
C LEU A 16 6.52 -6.26 9.17
N CYS A 17 7.09 -5.63 10.19
CA CYS A 17 8.38 -4.97 10.09
C CYS A 17 9.47 -5.92 9.61
N LYS A 18 9.57 -7.09 10.24
CA LYS A 18 10.54 -8.11 9.86
C LYS A 18 10.32 -8.59 8.44
N PHE A 19 9.08 -8.85 8.09
CA PHE A 19 8.71 -9.28 6.74
C PHE A 19 9.18 -8.27 5.70
N LEU A 20 8.92 -6.99 5.92
CA LEU A 20 9.29 -5.95 4.96
C LEU A 20 10.80 -5.78 4.87
N HIS A 21 11.53 -5.93 5.98
CA HIS A 21 13.00 -5.88 5.96
C HIS A 21 13.62 -7.03 5.18
N GLU A 22 12.99 -8.19 5.21
CA GLU A 22 13.50 -9.40 4.55
C GLU A 22 12.99 -9.56 3.13
N SER A 23 12.07 -8.72 2.70
CA SER A 23 11.47 -8.81 1.37
C SER A 23 12.36 -8.21 0.29
N SER A 24 12.12 -8.64 -0.94
CA SER A 24 12.80 -8.07 -2.10
C SER A 24 12.01 -6.87 -2.61
N TRP A 25 12.70 -5.76 -2.77
CA TRP A 25 12.10 -4.50 -3.20
C TRP A 25 12.46 -4.21 -4.66
N THR A 26 11.53 -3.62 -5.38
CA THR A 26 11.76 -3.20 -6.76
C THR A 26 11.96 -1.69 -6.80
N TRP A 27 13.02 -1.25 -7.49
CA TRP A 27 13.33 0.16 -7.65
C TRP A 27 12.64 0.72 -8.87
N GLY A 28 12.28 1.99 -8.78
CA GLY A 28 11.80 2.74 -9.93
C GLY A 28 10.32 3.06 -9.95
N TYR A 29 9.58 2.60 -8.95
CA TYR A 29 8.16 2.94 -8.87
C TYR A 29 7.97 4.45 -8.73
N ARG A 30 7.04 5.00 -9.50
CA ARG A 30 6.67 6.41 -9.42
C ARG A 30 5.18 6.53 -9.18
N SER A 31 4.80 7.43 -8.28
CA SER A 31 3.38 7.68 -7.97
C SER A 31 2.64 8.26 -9.15
N HIS A 32 3.34 9.04 -9.98
CA HIS A 32 2.78 9.65 -11.18
C HIS A 32 3.70 9.39 -12.35
N LYS A 33 3.11 9.08 -13.50
CA LYS A 33 3.88 8.86 -14.74
C LYS A 33 4.15 10.15 -15.51
N SER A 34 3.45 11.22 -15.18
CA SER A 34 3.59 12.47 -15.89
C SER A 34 4.96 13.09 -15.64
N LEU A 35 5.64 13.48 -16.69
CA LEU A 35 6.89 14.22 -16.61
C LEU A 35 6.71 15.58 -15.91
N MET A 36 5.50 16.11 -15.98
CA MET A 36 5.19 17.40 -15.37
C MET A 36 5.17 17.35 -13.84
N THR A 37 4.88 16.21 -13.27
CA THR A 37 4.81 16.06 -11.82
C THR A 37 6.16 15.78 -11.18
N ARG A 38 7.13 15.33 -11.96
CA ARG A 38 8.49 15.01 -11.49
C ARG A 38 8.50 14.12 -10.24
N SER A 39 7.65 13.12 -10.26
CA SER A 39 7.60 12.15 -9.17
C SER A 39 8.94 11.46 -9.00
N ILE A 40 9.45 11.40 -7.77
CA ILE A 40 10.72 10.77 -7.46
C ILE A 40 10.53 9.26 -7.41
N PRO A 41 11.41 8.45 -8.07
CA PRO A 41 11.30 7.00 -8.00
C PRO A 41 11.57 6.50 -6.58
N LYS A 42 10.95 5.42 -6.23
CA LYS A 42 11.08 4.82 -4.91
C LYS A 42 11.09 3.31 -5.01
N TRP A 43 11.40 2.67 -3.89
CA TRP A 43 11.32 1.22 -3.77
C TRP A 43 9.87 0.82 -3.52
N SER A 44 9.47 -0.32 -4.05
CA SER A 44 8.10 -0.81 -3.84
C SER A 44 8.03 -2.32 -3.82
N ILE A 45 7.01 -2.83 -3.15
CA ILE A 45 6.59 -4.23 -3.22
C ILE A 45 5.08 -4.20 -3.47
N PHE A 46 4.64 -4.90 -4.50
CA PHE A 46 3.23 -4.98 -4.84
C PHE A 46 2.65 -6.29 -4.33
N PHE A 47 1.58 -6.23 -3.56
CA PHE A 47 0.95 -7.41 -2.99
C PHE A 47 -0.33 -7.80 -3.70
N GLY A 48 -1.06 -6.84 -4.21
CA GLY A 48 -2.28 -7.13 -4.95
C GLY A 48 -2.92 -5.88 -5.54
N GLY A 49 -3.78 -6.09 -6.52
CA GLY A 49 -4.54 -5.04 -7.16
C GLY A 49 -4.18 -4.84 -8.62
N PRO A 50 -4.98 -4.02 -9.33
CA PRO A 50 -4.70 -3.71 -10.71
C PRO A 50 -3.46 -2.87 -10.84
N SER A 51 -2.83 -2.94 -12.02
CA SER A 51 -1.75 -2.03 -12.33
C SER A 51 -2.28 -0.59 -12.34
N ARG A 52 -1.35 0.39 -12.24
CA ARG A 52 -1.71 1.79 -12.26
C ARG A 52 -2.57 2.16 -13.47
N GLU A 53 -2.34 1.48 -14.60
CA GLU A 53 -3.03 1.77 -15.85
C GLU A 53 -4.44 1.17 -15.91
N ARG A 54 -4.73 0.25 -15.01
CA ARG A 54 -6.01 -0.45 -14.99
C ARG A 54 -6.66 -0.23 -13.64
N GLN A 55 -7.16 0.97 -13.45
CA GLN A 55 -7.90 1.25 -12.23
C GLN A 55 -9.29 0.66 -12.34
N SER A 56 -9.61 -0.24 -11.46
CA SER A 56 -10.92 -0.83 -11.37
C SER A 56 -11.29 -0.98 -9.91
N CYS A 57 -12.57 -1.07 -9.63
CA CYS A 57 -13.08 -1.20 -8.28
C CYS A 57 -13.24 -2.66 -7.85
N TYR A 58 -12.52 -3.57 -8.47
CA TYR A 58 -12.61 -4.96 -8.05
C TYR A 58 -11.85 -5.19 -6.74
N ASN A 59 -12.37 -6.10 -5.96
CA ASN A 59 -11.76 -6.46 -4.68
C ASN A 59 -10.55 -7.36 -4.92
N CYS A 60 -9.37 -6.90 -4.49
CA CYS A 60 -8.13 -7.66 -4.67
C CYS A 60 -7.76 -8.51 -3.44
N GLU A 61 -8.66 -8.63 -2.47
CA GLU A 61 -8.37 -9.37 -1.24
C GLU A 61 -7.89 -10.80 -1.51
N ASN A 62 -8.43 -11.43 -2.54
CA ASN A 62 -8.06 -12.81 -2.90
C ASN A 62 -6.66 -12.94 -3.46
N GLU A 63 -6.02 -11.83 -3.81
CA GLU A 63 -4.63 -11.84 -4.29
C GLU A 63 -3.63 -11.81 -3.15
N LEU A 64 -4.09 -11.50 -1.94
CA LEU A 64 -3.23 -11.44 -0.76
C LEU A 64 -3.10 -12.82 -0.14
N ASP A 65 -1.93 -13.10 0.43
CA ASP A 65 -1.70 -14.33 1.18
C ASP A 65 -0.83 -14.08 2.40
N GLY A 66 -0.72 -15.10 3.24
CA GLY A 66 0.17 -15.10 4.40
C GLY A 66 -0.03 -13.90 5.31
N LEU A 67 1.10 -13.33 5.73
CA LEU A 67 1.10 -12.23 6.71
C LEU A 67 0.36 -10.99 6.19
N ILE A 68 0.51 -10.68 4.90
CA ILE A 68 -0.14 -9.49 4.36
C ILE A 68 -1.66 -9.64 4.39
N LEU A 69 -2.18 -10.82 4.12
CA LEU A 69 -3.61 -11.08 4.26
C LEU A 69 -4.06 -10.91 5.72
N ASP A 70 -3.26 -11.40 6.66
CA ASP A 70 -3.57 -11.26 8.08
C ASP A 70 -3.58 -9.80 8.52
N VAL A 71 -2.63 -9.00 8.03
CA VAL A 71 -2.59 -7.56 8.29
C VAL A 71 -3.84 -6.89 7.72
N TRP A 72 -4.22 -7.25 6.50
CA TRP A 72 -5.44 -6.70 5.91
C TRP A 72 -6.68 -7.05 6.74
N LYS A 73 -6.79 -8.28 7.21
CA LYS A 73 -7.92 -8.68 8.05
C LYS A 73 -7.99 -7.90 9.35
N ASP A 74 -6.84 -7.61 9.95
CA ASP A 74 -6.78 -6.77 11.15
C ASP A 74 -7.32 -5.37 10.86
N ILE A 75 -6.92 -4.78 9.75
CA ILE A 75 -7.37 -3.44 9.32
C ILE A 75 -8.85 -3.46 8.97
N LYS A 76 -9.27 -4.47 8.23
CA LYS A 76 -10.64 -4.59 7.73
C LYS A 76 -11.67 -4.56 8.84
N SER A 77 -11.32 -5.08 10.03
CA SER A 77 -12.24 -5.12 11.17
C SER A 77 -12.68 -3.73 11.64
N TYR A 78 -11.95 -2.69 11.25
CA TYR A 78 -12.25 -1.29 11.60
C TYR A 78 -12.95 -0.54 10.48
N LEU A 79 -13.17 -1.17 9.35
CA LEU A 79 -13.77 -0.55 8.18
C LEU A 79 -15.22 -1.00 8.01
N ASP A 80 -15.93 -0.32 7.12
CA ASP A 80 -17.26 -0.72 6.73
C ASP A 80 -17.20 -2.09 6.03
N PRO A 81 -18.10 -3.04 6.39
CA PRO A 81 -18.09 -4.36 5.75
C PRO A 81 -18.23 -4.34 4.23
N GLU A 82 -18.78 -3.26 3.68
CA GLU A 82 -18.95 -3.12 2.23
C GLU A 82 -17.72 -2.55 1.53
N ASP A 83 -16.73 -2.06 2.29
CA ASP A 83 -15.50 -1.53 1.69
C ASP A 83 -14.72 -2.65 1.04
N VAL A 84 -14.15 -2.34 -0.13
CA VAL A 84 -13.35 -3.29 -0.89
C VAL A 84 -11.91 -2.80 -0.97
N LEU A 85 -10.98 -3.75 -0.98
CA LEU A 85 -9.57 -3.45 -1.14
C LEU A 85 -9.24 -3.41 -2.63
N ILE A 86 -8.81 -2.26 -3.10
CA ILE A 86 -8.49 -2.08 -4.52
C ILE A 86 -7.03 -2.41 -4.81
N ARG A 87 -6.13 -1.95 -3.97
CA ARG A 87 -4.69 -2.18 -4.11
C ARG A 87 -4.04 -2.32 -2.76
N CYS A 88 -2.98 -3.11 -2.72
CA CYS A 88 -2.16 -3.26 -1.52
C CYS A 88 -0.70 -3.32 -1.94
N TYR A 89 0.10 -2.38 -1.46
CA TYR A 89 1.52 -2.33 -1.79
C TYR A 89 2.26 -1.57 -0.70
N ALA A 90 3.58 -1.69 -0.72
CA ALA A 90 4.45 -0.97 0.19
C ALA A 90 5.42 -0.10 -0.61
N ASN A 91 5.70 1.08 -0.10
CA ASN A 91 6.67 2.00 -0.65
C ASN A 91 7.76 2.27 0.37
N ALA A 92 8.99 2.43 -0.10
CA ALA A 92 10.09 2.86 0.73
C ALA A 92 10.85 3.98 0.03
N GLN A 93 11.23 4.97 0.80
CA GLN A 93 12.00 6.11 0.33
C GLN A 93 13.35 6.13 1.02
N THR A 94 14.38 6.55 0.29
CA THR A 94 15.68 6.78 0.89
C THR A 94 15.71 8.18 1.52
N CYS A 95 16.66 8.38 2.42
CA CYS A 95 16.82 9.67 3.08
C CYS A 95 16.98 10.80 2.06
N GLY A 96 16.25 11.88 2.25
CA GLY A 96 16.29 13.03 1.35
C GLY A 96 15.31 12.99 0.18
N GLN A 97 14.57 11.91 0.02
CA GLN A 97 13.53 11.84 -1.00
C GLN A 97 12.22 12.37 -0.43
N ASP A 98 11.76 13.47 -0.98
CA ASP A 98 10.48 14.05 -0.62
C ASP A 98 9.44 13.74 -1.69
N GLN A 99 8.21 13.64 -1.28
CA GLN A 99 7.12 13.37 -2.18
C GLN A 99 6.11 14.51 -2.11
N LYS A 100 5.59 14.90 -3.28
CA LYS A 100 4.56 15.92 -3.32
C LYS A 100 3.27 15.41 -2.68
N LEU A 101 2.59 16.30 -2.02
CA LEU A 101 1.26 16.03 -1.50
C LEU A 101 0.33 15.72 -2.66
N HIS A 102 -0.40 14.64 -2.55
CA HIS A 102 -1.31 14.21 -3.61
C HIS A 102 -2.46 13.37 -3.03
N THR A 103 -3.43 13.07 -3.84
CA THR A 103 -4.47 12.12 -3.50
C THR A 103 -4.29 10.86 -4.34
N ASP A 104 -4.72 9.74 -3.80
CA ASP A 104 -4.71 8.48 -4.54
C ASP A 104 -6.03 8.26 -5.29
N ASP A 105 -6.87 9.26 -5.30
CA ASP A 105 -8.15 9.19 -5.98
C ASP A 105 -7.93 9.15 -7.50
N SER A 106 -8.54 8.18 -8.15
CA SER A 106 -8.42 7.98 -9.57
C SER A 106 -9.11 9.04 -10.42
N LEU A 107 -9.89 9.89 -9.80
CA LEU A 107 -10.61 10.95 -10.52
C LEU A 107 -9.73 12.16 -10.81
N ASP A 108 -8.55 12.19 -10.26
CA ASP A 108 -7.62 13.30 -10.48
C ASP A 108 -6.82 13.16 -11.75
#